data_9ed0b942659ec384f74b6aabe18dbb5f
#
_entry.id   9ed0b942659ec384f74b6aabe18dbb5f
#
_cell.length_a   1.000
_cell.length_b   1.000
_cell.length_c   1.000
_cell.angle_alpha   90.00
_cell.angle_beta   90.00
_cell.angle_gamma   90.00
#
_symmetry.space_group_name_H-M   'P 1'
#
loop_
_entity.id
_entity.type
_entity.pdbx_description
1 polymer ?
#
loop_
_entity_poly.entity_id
_entity_poly.type
_entity_poly.pdbx_seq_one_letter_code
_entity_poly.pdbx_strand_id
1 'polypeptide(L)'
;MPEASVVVVGAGNAALAAAVSAREQGADRVVVLEKAPKELRGGNTHYSGGLLRFAYDRPEDLLPLVPGVERELPGFPAGVEPYPQKSFWQDLLRVTEGRADSELGEILIGRSFDTVRWMAQQGIAMEPAVSLSGVRVGNTVKWSPGAIIRARHEGVGLSAMWFKAAEARDIEIRYGTSAVRLIQDQRGRVTGVLAQDADMNRDRKSVV
;
A
#
# COMPACT_ATOMS: atom_id res chain seq x y z
N MET A 1 18.93 23.75 2.23
CA MET A 1 18.42 22.63 3.06
C MET A 1 19.24 21.41 2.73
N PRO A 2 19.46 20.46 3.66
CA PRO A 2 20.18 19.24 3.32
C PRO A 2 19.43 18.47 2.22
N GLU A 3 20.18 17.94 1.28
CA GLU A 3 19.69 17.20 0.10
C GLU A 3 18.98 15.90 0.55
N ALA A 4 17.82 15.58 -0.04
CA ALA A 4 17.15 14.30 0.18
C ALA A 4 17.70 13.26 -0.80
N SER A 5 17.91 12.02 -0.35
CA SER A 5 18.27 10.91 -1.25
C SER A 5 17.08 10.45 -2.09
N VAL A 6 15.89 10.49 -1.48
CA VAL A 6 14.63 10.12 -2.15
C VAL A 6 13.52 11.08 -1.73
N VAL A 7 12.77 11.57 -2.72
CA VAL A 7 11.54 12.36 -2.50
C VAL A 7 10.36 11.57 -3.00
N VAL A 8 9.38 11.35 -2.13
CA VAL A 8 8.11 10.67 -2.45
C VAL A 8 6.99 11.69 -2.45
N VAL A 9 6.17 11.70 -3.50
CA VAL A 9 5.06 12.63 -3.64
C VAL A 9 3.74 11.94 -3.31
N GLY A 10 3.03 12.46 -2.28
CA GLY A 10 1.83 11.88 -1.69
C GLY A 10 2.13 10.99 -0.48
N ALA A 11 1.12 10.73 0.37
CA ALA A 11 1.22 9.89 1.56
C ALA A 11 0.10 8.84 1.64
N GLY A 12 -0.30 8.29 0.50
CA GLY A 12 -1.16 7.11 0.42
C GLY A 12 -0.36 5.81 0.55
N ASN A 13 -1.05 4.66 0.44
CA ASN A 13 -0.48 3.31 0.59
C ASN A 13 0.79 3.11 -0.26
N ALA A 14 0.72 3.39 -1.56
CA ALA A 14 1.86 3.20 -2.47
C ALA A 14 3.05 4.11 -2.11
N ALA A 15 2.77 5.36 -1.75
CA ALA A 15 3.80 6.33 -1.42
C ALA A 15 4.52 5.97 -0.12
N LEU A 16 3.78 5.60 0.94
CA LEU A 16 4.39 5.21 2.21
C LEU A 16 5.12 3.87 2.10
N ALA A 17 4.60 2.92 1.30
CA ALA A 17 5.33 1.70 0.98
C ALA A 17 6.66 1.99 0.27
N ALA A 18 6.66 2.89 -0.72
CA ALA A 18 7.87 3.31 -1.42
C ALA A 18 8.88 3.99 -0.47
N ALA A 19 8.40 4.87 0.40
CA ALA A 19 9.25 5.57 1.38
C ALA A 19 9.90 4.60 2.38
N VAL A 20 9.10 3.67 2.94
CA VAL A 20 9.60 2.63 3.85
C VAL A 20 10.62 1.74 3.15
N SER A 21 10.30 1.27 1.94
CA SER A 21 11.22 0.45 1.15
C SER A 21 12.53 1.18 0.83
N ALA A 22 12.48 2.47 0.48
CA ALA A 22 13.68 3.26 0.21
C ALA A 22 14.60 3.32 1.46
N ARG A 23 14.03 3.53 2.64
CA ARG A 23 14.80 3.49 3.91
C ARG A 23 15.41 2.12 4.18
N GLU A 24 14.68 1.04 3.95
CA GLU A 24 15.19 -0.33 4.11
C GLU A 24 16.32 -0.64 3.13
N GLN A 25 16.29 -0.04 1.93
CA GLN A 25 17.36 -0.17 0.92
C GLN A 25 18.55 0.77 1.18
N GLY A 26 18.59 1.48 2.30
CA GLY A 26 19.72 2.29 2.71
C GLY A 26 19.71 3.75 2.23
N ALA A 27 18.57 4.27 1.79
CA ALA A 27 18.48 5.70 1.51
C ALA A 27 18.69 6.52 2.80
N ASP A 28 19.69 7.41 2.83
CA ASP A 28 20.07 8.17 4.03
C ASP A 28 18.96 9.11 4.49
N ARG A 29 18.30 9.78 3.55
CA ARG A 29 17.22 10.71 3.85
C ARG A 29 16.07 10.54 2.86
N VAL A 30 14.91 10.17 3.39
CA VAL A 30 13.65 10.06 2.63
C VAL A 30 12.70 11.16 3.08
N VAL A 31 12.16 11.92 2.13
CA VAL A 31 11.18 12.98 2.37
C VAL A 31 9.90 12.64 1.62
N VAL A 32 8.77 12.69 2.33
CA VAL A 32 7.43 12.54 1.75
C VAL A 32 6.77 13.91 1.71
N LEU A 33 6.24 14.31 0.55
CA LEU A 33 5.49 15.55 0.36
C LEU A 33 4.00 15.22 0.29
N GLU A 34 3.22 15.64 1.28
CA GLU A 34 1.77 15.45 1.33
C GLU A 34 1.06 16.81 1.26
N LYS A 35 0.20 16.99 0.26
CA LYS A 35 -0.51 18.26 0.07
C LYS A 35 -1.60 18.52 1.12
N ALA A 36 -2.18 17.45 1.67
CA ALA A 36 -3.19 17.57 2.71
C ALA A 36 -2.55 17.96 4.05
N PRO A 37 -3.26 18.68 4.92
CA PRO A 37 -2.85 18.85 6.30
C PRO A 37 -2.86 17.50 7.02
N LYS A 38 -2.16 17.42 8.14
CA LYS A 38 -1.94 16.16 8.90
C LYS A 38 -3.26 15.47 9.25
N GLU A 39 -4.29 16.23 9.55
CA GLU A 39 -5.62 15.74 9.96
C GLU A 39 -6.38 15.06 8.83
N LEU A 40 -6.06 15.39 7.56
CA LEU A 40 -6.70 14.85 6.35
C LEU A 40 -5.77 13.93 5.55
N ARG A 41 -4.66 13.49 6.15
CA ARG A 41 -3.67 12.60 5.53
C ARG A 41 -4.23 11.23 5.15
N GLY A 42 -3.56 10.55 4.23
CA GLY A 42 -3.87 9.16 3.85
C GLY A 42 -4.62 9.02 2.52
N GLY A 43 -5.22 10.10 2.01
CA GLY A 43 -5.89 10.12 0.71
C GLY A 43 -6.91 8.98 0.56
N ASN A 44 -7.04 8.43 -0.65
CA ASN A 44 -7.97 7.33 -0.95
C ASN A 44 -7.71 6.06 -0.11
N THR A 45 -6.49 5.85 0.38
CA THR A 45 -6.18 4.71 1.26
C THR A 45 -7.01 4.76 2.54
N HIS A 46 -7.13 5.93 3.15
CA HIS A 46 -7.90 6.13 4.39
C HIS A 46 -9.39 5.76 4.24
N TYR A 47 -9.95 6.01 3.06
CA TYR A 47 -11.38 5.77 2.77
C TYR A 47 -11.65 4.41 2.11
N SER A 48 -10.62 3.58 1.91
CA SER A 48 -10.77 2.25 1.30
C SER A 48 -11.23 1.21 2.33
N GLY A 49 -11.74 0.07 1.83
CA GLY A 49 -12.01 -1.10 2.68
C GLY A 49 -10.74 -1.85 3.13
N GLY A 50 -9.55 -1.36 2.77
CA GLY A 50 -8.27 -1.99 3.12
C GLY A 50 -8.06 -3.39 2.53
N LEU A 51 -8.89 -3.79 1.57
CA LEU A 51 -8.87 -5.12 0.98
C LEU A 51 -7.64 -5.29 0.08
N LEU A 52 -6.98 -6.44 0.21
CA LEU A 52 -5.80 -6.80 -0.56
C LEU A 52 -6.13 -7.98 -1.48
N ARG A 53 -5.81 -7.83 -2.78
CA ARG A 53 -5.90 -8.92 -3.74
C ARG A 53 -4.50 -9.36 -4.11
N PHE A 54 -4.22 -10.65 -3.94
CA PHE A 54 -2.92 -11.24 -4.25
C PHE A 54 -3.06 -12.71 -4.59
N ALA A 55 -2.09 -13.24 -5.32
CA ALA A 55 -2.06 -14.66 -5.68
C ALA A 55 -1.50 -15.49 -4.51
N TYR A 56 -2.06 -16.69 -4.32
CA TYR A 56 -1.55 -17.72 -3.40
C TYR A 56 -1.92 -19.10 -3.93
N ASP A 57 -1.07 -20.08 -3.70
CA ASP A 57 -1.26 -21.43 -4.24
C ASP A 57 -2.05 -22.34 -3.30
N ARG A 58 -1.94 -22.12 -1.98
CA ARG A 58 -2.64 -22.90 -0.96
C ARG A 58 -3.30 -21.98 0.06
N PRO A 59 -4.50 -22.35 0.54
CA PRO A 59 -5.18 -21.59 1.61
C PRO A 59 -4.32 -21.37 2.85
N GLU A 60 -3.48 -22.34 3.21
CA GLU A 60 -2.59 -22.28 4.37
C GLU A 60 -1.52 -21.19 4.25
N ASP A 61 -1.19 -20.76 3.04
CA ASP A 61 -0.24 -19.66 2.79
C ASP A 61 -0.74 -18.33 3.39
N LEU A 62 -2.03 -18.24 3.70
CA LEU A 62 -2.65 -17.06 4.33
C LEU A 62 -2.42 -17.00 5.85
N LEU A 63 -2.21 -18.12 6.52
CA LEU A 63 -2.10 -18.19 7.99
C LEU A 63 -1.01 -17.29 8.57
N PRO A 64 0.21 -17.21 7.98
CA PRO A 64 1.24 -16.31 8.48
C PRO A 64 0.89 -14.82 8.38
N LEU A 65 -0.07 -14.46 7.51
CA LEU A 65 -0.51 -13.07 7.33
C LEU A 65 -1.51 -12.62 8.40
N VAL A 66 -2.19 -13.58 9.04
CA VAL A 66 -3.25 -13.33 10.04
C VAL A 66 -2.98 -14.12 11.33
N PRO A 67 -1.88 -13.84 12.04
CA PRO A 67 -1.51 -14.58 13.23
C PRO A 67 -2.60 -14.51 14.30
N GLY A 68 -2.94 -15.69 14.87
CA GLY A 68 -3.97 -15.79 15.89
C GLY A 68 -5.42 -15.81 15.37
N VAL A 69 -5.61 -15.90 14.06
CA VAL A 69 -6.93 -15.94 13.40
C VAL A 69 -7.86 -17.03 13.94
N GLU A 70 -7.34 -18.15 14.41
CA GLU A 70 -8.12 -19.25 14.99
C GLU A 70 -9.00 -18.81 16.18
N ARG A 71 -8.61 -17.76 16.90
CA ARG A 71 -9.40 -17.21 18.02
C ARG A 71 -10.57 -16.36 17.54
N GLU A 72 -10.39 -15.65 16.43
CA GLU A 72 -11.38 -14.73 15.86
C GLU A 72 -12.31 -15.44 14.86
N LEU A 73 -11.75 -16.39 14.11
CA LEU A 73 -12.44 -17.16 13.09
C LEU A 73 -11.98 -18.63 13.12
N PRO A 74 -12.51 -19.44 14.04
CA PRO A 74 -12.17 -20.86 14.15
C PRO A 74 -12.40 -21.60 12.82
N GLY A 75 -11.44 -22.43 12.44
CA GLY A 75 -11.50 -23.20 11.20
C GLY A 75 -11.03 -22.43 9.93
N PHE A 76 -10.62 -21.16 10.03
CA PHE A 76 -9.92 -20.52 8.90
C PHE A 76 -8.60 -21.28 8.63
N PRO A 77 -8.24 -21.58 7.37
CA PRO A 77 -8.79 -21.09 6.11
C PRO A 77 -9.80 -22.02 5.43
N ALA A 78 -10.56 -22.84 6.16
CA ALA A 78 -11.58 -23.68 5.55
C ALA A 78 -12.56 -22.87 4.70
N GLY A 79 -12.87 -23.38 3.50
CA GLY A 79 -13.72 -22.69 2.52
C GLY A 79 -13.00 -21.63 1.67
N VAL A 80 -11.71 -21.44 1.89
CA VAL A 80 -10.86 -20.67 0.98
C VAL A 80 -10.38 -21.58 -0.14
N GLU A 81 -10.48 -21.11 -1.38
CA GLU A 81 -9.94 -21.83 -2.54
C GLU A 81 -8.60 -21.20 -2.96
N PRO A 82 -7.70 -21.98 -3.58
CA PRO A 82 -6.48 -21.44 -4.19
C PRO A 82 -6.78 -20.33 -5.19
N TYR A 83 -5.93 -19.32 -5.21
CA TYR A 83 -6.00 -18.22 -6.17
C TYR A 83 -4.63 -18.01 -6.82
N PRO A 84 -4.21 -18.91 -7.73
CA PRO A 84 -2.91 -18.82 -8.36
C PRO A 84 -2.82 -17.64 -9.31
N GLN A 85 -1.59 -17.28 -9.70
CA GLN A 85 -1.31 -16.16 -10.61
C GLN A 85 -2.15 -16.20 -11.88
N LYS A 86 -2.38 -17.40 -12.44
CA LYS A 86 -3.23 -17.60 -13.62
C LYS A 86 -4.66 -17.09 -13.40
N SER A 87 -5.25 -17.36 -12.25
CA SER A 87 -6.61 -16.89 -11.91
C SER A 87 -6.64 -15.37 -11.74
N PHE A 88 -5.60 -14.80 -11.13
CA PHE A 88 -5.49 -13.35 -11.00
C PHE A 88 -5.35 -12.68 -12.38
N TRP A 89 -4.57 -13.27 -13.30
CA TRP A 89 -4.48 -12.78 -14.69
C TRP A 89 -5.84 -12.80 -15.40
N GLN A 90 -6.58 -13.90 -15.27
CA GLN A 90 -7.91 -13.99 -15.88
C GLN A 90 -8.85 -12.92 -15.35
N ASP A 91 -8.83 -12.68 -14.03
CA ASP A 91 -9.65 -11.62 -13.44
C ASP A 91 -9.19 -10.24 -13.88
N LEU A 92 -7.89 -9.97 -13.94
CA LEU A 92 -7.34 -8.69 -14.40
C LEU A 92 -7.76 -8.39 -15.83
N LEU A 93 -7.61 -9.36 -16.74
CA LEU A 93 -8.02 -9.20 -18.15
C LEU A 93 -9.53 -9.02 -18.28
N ARG A 94 -10.31 -9.76 -17.50
CA ARG A 94 -11.77 -9.63 -17.51
C ARG A 94 -12.24 -8.24 -17.08
N VAL A 95 -11.73 -7.70 -15.96
CA VAL A 95 -12.17 -6.38 -15.45
C VAL A 95 -11.63 -5.21 -16.25
N THR A 96 -10.51 -5.39 -16.95
CA THR A 96 -9.93 -4.37 -17.82
C THR A 96 -10.34 -4.54 -19.27
N GLU A 97 -11.19 -5.53 -19.59
CA GLU A 97 -11.60 -5.85 -20.97
C GLU A 97 -10.38 -6.08 -21.91
N GLY A 98 -9.35 -6.75 -21.38
CA GLY A 98 -8.10 -7.01 -22.10
C GLY A 98 -7.18 -5.80 -22.25
N ARG A 99 -7.46 -4.66 -21.63
CA ARG A 99 -6.65 -3.42 -21.76
C ARG A 99 -5.56 -3.29 -20.71
N ALA A 100 -5.36 -4.31 -19.86
CA ALA A 100 -4.27 -4.29 -18.89
C ALA A 100 -2.90 -4.26 -19.60
N ASP A 101 -1.99 -3.44 -19.10
CA ASP A 101 -0.59 -3.48 -19.48
C ASP A 101 0.02 -4.80 -19.00
N SER A 102 0.62 -5.57 -19.93
CA SER A 102 1.13 -6.90 -19.63
C SER A 102 2.36 -6.88 -18.72
N GLU A 103 3.28 -5.95 -18.92
CA GLU A 103 4.50 -5.84 -18.11
C GLU A 103 4.18 -5.42 -16.67
N LEU A 104 3.31 -4.42 -16.51
CA LEU A 104 2.83 -4.01 -15.18
C LEU A 104 2.02 -5.11 -14.52
N GLY A 105 1.21 -5.85 -15.28
CA GLY A 105 0.43 -6.98 -14.80
C GLY A 105 1.32 -8.12 -14.28
N GLU A 106 2.40 -8.46 -14.97
CA GLU A 106 3.38 -9.46 -14.54
C GLU A 106 4.04 -9.06 -13.21
N ILE A 107 4.46 -7.81 -13.09
CA ILE A 107 5.06 -7.30 -11.85
C ILE A 107 4.03 -7.34 -10.71
N LEU A 108 2.82 -6.82 -10.95
CA LEU A 108 1.76 -6.78 -9.95
C LEU A 108 1.41 -8.19 -9.44
N ILE A 109 1.14 -9.11 -10.34
CA ILE A 109 0.67 -10.45 -9.99
C ILE A 109 1.81 -11.29 -9.43
N GLY A 110 2.97 -11.28 -10.11
CA GLY A 110 4.13 -12.07 -9.71
C GLY A 110 4.72 -11.66 -8.36
N ARG A 111 4.56 -10.39 -7.96
CA ARG A 111 5.07 -9.86 -6.69
C ARG A 111 4.00 -9.75 -5.61
N SER A 112 2.73 -10.02 -5.91
CA SER A 112 1.61 -9.70 -5.03
C SER A 112 1.71 -10.36 -3.65
N PHE A 113 1.98 -11.66 -3.57
CA PHE A 113 2.10 -12.39 -2.30
C PHE A 113 3.27 -11.89 -1.45
N ASP A 114 4.45 -11.77 -2.07
CA ASP A 114 5.65 -11.31 -1.38
C ASP A 114 5.49 -9.86 -0.88
N THR A 115 4.81 -9.02 -1.64
CA THR A 115 4.50 -7.65 -1.23
C THR A 115 3.59 -7.62 0.00
N VAL A 116 2.52 -8.42 0.02
CA VAL A 116 1.61 -8.48 1.17
C VAL A 116 2.33 -9.06 2.40
N ARG A 117 3.16 -10.09 2.22
CA ARG A 117 4.00 -10.62 3.28
C ARG A 117 4.98 -9.56 3.83
N TRP A 118 5.63 -8.80 2.96
CA TRP A 118 6.49 -7.69 3.35
C TRP A 118 5.69 -6.61 4.11
N MET A 119 4.49 -6.26 3.67
CA MET A 119 3.61 -5.32 4.40
C MET A 119 3.35 -5.80 5.84
N ALA A 120 3.07 -7.10 6.03
CA ALA A 120 2.90 -7.67 7.38
C ALA A 120 4.17 -7.50 8.23
N GLN A 121 5.35 -7.68 7.65
CA GLN A 121 6.64 -7.46 8.31
C GLN A 121 6.87 -5.99 8.69
N GLN A 122 6.29 -5.05 7.93
CA GLN A 122 6.32 -3.62 8.26
C GLN A 122 5.36 -3.22 9.40
N GLY A 123 4.60 -4.18 9.93
CA GLY A 123 3.64 -3.95 11.00
C GLY A 123 2.23 -3.63 10.53
N ILE A 124 1.93 -3.90 9.26
CA ILE A 124 0.55 -3.83 8.74
C ILE A 124 -0.20 -5.08 9.22
N ALA A 125 -0.94 -4.93 10.31
CA ALA A 125 -1.77 -6.01 10.84
C ALA A 125 -2.94 -6.30 9.89
N MET A 126 -3.19 -7.58 9.67
CA MET A 126 -4.20 -8.06 8.73
C MET A 126 -5.24 -8.91 9.44
N GLU A 127 -6.42 -9.02 8.82
CA GLU A 127 -7.52 -9.86 9.28
C GLU A 127 -8.28 -10.45 8.09
N PRO A 128 -9.03 -11.56 8.25
CA PRO A 128 -9.92 -12.06 7.22
C PRO A 128 -11.03 -11.05 6.90
N ALA A 129 -11.24 -10.79 5.61
CA ALA A 129 -12.23 -9.81 5.13
C ALA A 129 -13.66 -10.39 5.09
N VAL A 130 -14.14 -10.99 6.20
CA VAL A 130 -15.43 -11.70 6.25
C VAL A 130 -16.59 -10.86 5.73
N SER A 131 -16.67 -9.60 6.16
CA SER A 131 -17.76 -8.69 5.78
C SER A 131 -17.75 -8.24 4.33
N LEU A 132 -16.61 -8.32 3.65
CA LEU A 132 -16.43 -7.82 2.27
C LEU A 132 -16.40 -8.95 1.24
N SER A 133 -15.84 -10.10 1.59
CA SER A 133 -15.58 -11.19 0.65
C SER A 133 -16.04 -12.56 1.12
N GLY A 134 -16.53 -12.66 2.36
CA GLY A 134 -17.03 -13.91 2.93
C GLY A 134 -18.56 -13.99 2.91
N VAL A 135 -19.09 -15.16 2.54
CA VAL A 135 -20.52 -15.47 2.67
C VAL A 135 -20.67 -16.66 3.62
N ARG A 136 -21.37 -16.46 4.72
CA ARG A 136 -21.62 -17.53 5.69
C ARG A 136 -22.65 -18.52 5.15
N VAL A 137 -22.27 -19.79 5.07
CA VAL A 137 -23.12 -20.90 4.62
C VAL A 137 -23.09 -21.98 5.70
N GLY A 138 -24.13 -22.05 6.52
CA GLY A 138 -24.14 -22.91 7.72
C GLY A 138 -23.01 -22.49 8.68
N ASN A 139 -22.16 -23.44 9.03
CA ASN A 139 -21.03 -23.22 9.95
C ASN A 139 -19.71 -22.86 9.23
N THR A 140 -19.73 -22.69 7.91
CA THR A 140 -18.54 -22.35 7.13
C THR A 140 -18.69 -20.99 6.47
N VAL A 141 -17.56 -20.37 6.13
CA VAL A 141 -17.49 -19.16 5.32
C VAL A 141 -16.97 -19.54 3.95
N LYS A 142 -17.74 -19.21 2.91
CA LYS A 142 -17.27 -19.27 1.52
C LYS A 142 -16.73 -17.92 1.12
N TRP A 143 -15.63 -17.89 0.39
CA TRP A 143 -14.88 -16.68 0.10
C TRP A 143 -14.89 -16.34 -1.40
N SER A 144 -14.90 -15.06 -1.71
CA SER A 144 -14.59 -14.59 -3.06
C SER A 144 -13.09 -14.77 -3.33
N PRO A 145 -12.69 -15.48 -4.40
CA PRO A 145 -11.29 -15.79 -4.66
C PRO A 145 -10.39 -14.56 -4.69
N GLY A 146 -9.18 -14.68 -4.14
CA GLY A 146 -8.13 -13.68 -4.19
C GLY A 146 -8.30 -12.44 -3.30
N ALA A 147 -9.46 -12.26 -2.68
CA ALA A 147 -9.76 -11.08 -1.87
C ALA A 147 -10.15 -11.49 -0.43
N ILE A 148 -9.32 -12.30 0.20
CA ILE A 148 -9.61 -12.97 1.48
C ILE A 148 -9.20 -12.14 2.68
N ILE A 149 -8.16 -11.31 2.52
CA ILE A 149 -7.48 -10.58 3.60
C ILE A 149 -7.61 -9.08 3.37
N ARG A 150 -7.79 -8.35 4.46
CA ARG A 150 -7.72 -6.90 4.50
C ARG A 150 -6.82 -6.41 5.62
N ALA A 151 -6.43 -5.15 5.56
CA ALA A 151 -5.79 -4.50 6.69
C ALA A 151 -6.79 -4.38 7.86
N ARG A 152 -6.34 -4.63 9.08
CA ARG A 152 -7.15 -4.47 10.30
C ARG A 152 -7.61 -3.02 10.42
N HIS A 153 -8.88 -2.82 10.74
CA HIS A 153 -9.57 -1.51 10.74
C HIS A 153 -9.62 -0.84 9.37
N GLU A 154 -9.62 -1.62 8.29
CA GLU A 154 -9.84 -1.14 6.92
C GLU A 154 -8.79 -0.11 6.46
N GLY A 155 -9.19 0.85 5.62
CA GLY A 155 -8.30 1.89 5.11
C GLY A 155 -7.80 2.85 6.18
N VAL A 156 -8.60 3.11 7.20
CA VAL A 156 -8.20 3.93 8.36
C VAL A 156 -7.02 3.27 9.08
N GLY A 157 -7.15 1.97 9.37
CA GLY A 157 -6.09 1.20 10.01
C GLY A 157 -4.86 1.04 9.13
N LEU A 158 -5.06 0.72 7.84
CA LEU A 158 -3.97 0.62 6.86
C LEU A 158 -3.16 1.91 6.81
N SER A 159 -3.84 3.05 6.70
CA SER A 159 -3.20 4.36 6.68
C SER A 159 -2.42 4.63 7.96
N ALA A 160 -3.05 4.42 9.13
CA ALA A 160 -2.41 4.65 10.43
C ALA A 160 -1.15 3.78 10.63
N MET A 161 -1.22 2.50 10.26
CA MET A 161 -0.07 1.58 10.37
C MET A 161 1.08 1.98 9.45
N TRP A 162 0.81 2.44 8.23
CA TRP A 162 1.83 2.96 7.34
C TRP A 162 2.51 4.22 7.87
N PHE A 163 1.75 5.17 8.42
CA PHE A 163 2.34 6.36 9.06
C PHE A 163 3.22 5.96 10.24
N LYS A 164 2.77 5.01 11.06
CA LYS A 164 3.59 4.49 12.16
C LYS A 164 4.88 3.82 11.67
N ALA A 165 4.81 3.05 10.59
CA ALA A 165 5.99 2.42 9.99
C ALA A 165 6.99 3.44 9.43
N ALA A 166 6.50 4.55 8.85
CA ALA A 166 7.32 5.64 8.36
C ALA A 166 7.96 6.43 9.51
N GLU A 167 7.19 6.77 10.54
CA GLU A 167 7.66 7.46 11.75
C GLU A 167 8.76 6.66 12.48
N ALA A 168 8.60 5.34 12.59
CA ALA A 168 9.61 4.46 13.22
C ALA A 168 10.94 4.37 12.44
N ARG A 169 11.00 4.91 11.22
CA ARG A 169 12.19 4.95 10.35
C ARG A 169 12.72 6.36 10.12
N ASP A 170 12.27 7.33 10.89
CA ASP A 170 12.66 8.74 10.78
C ASP A 170 12.43 9.30 9.36
N ILE A 171 11.35 8.84 8.68
CA ILE A 171 10.95 9.39 7.39
C ILE A 171 10.29 10.74 7.62
N GLU A 172 10.87 11.80 7.04
CA GLU A 172 10.34 13.15 7.13
C GLU A 172 9.05 13.26 6.28
N ILE A 173 7.92 13.63 6.89
CA ILE A 173 6.67 13.87 6.18
C ILE A 173 6.31 15.35 6.30
N ARG A 174 6.26 16.04 5.15
CA ARG A 174 5.87 17.43 5.05
C ARG A 174 4.40 17.52 4.64
N TYR A 175 3.57 17.86 5.58
CA TYR A 175 2.14 18.10 5.35
C TYR A 175 1.90 19.51 4.82
N GLY A 176 0.74 19.73 4.18
CA GLY A 176 0.42 21.01 3.55
C GLY A 176 1.37 21.40 2.43
N THR A 177 2.13 20.43 1.88
CA THR A 177 3.21 20.69 0.94
C THR A 177 2.94 20.00 -0.40
N SER A 178 2.65 20.80 -1.41
CA SER A 178 2.35 20.31 -2.77
C SER A 178 3.59 20.26 -3.65
N ALA A 179 3.82 19.13 -4.31
CA ALA A 179 4.79 19.05 -5.40
C ALA A 179 4.25 19.81 -6.63
N VAL A 180 5.02 20.75 -7.14
CA VAL A 180 4.60 21.64 -8.25
C VAL A 180 5.23 21.19 -9.57
N ARG A 181 6.52 20.85 -9.54
CA ARG A 181 7.27 20.53 -10.76
C ARG A 181 8.51 19.70 -10.43
N LEU A 182 8.88 18.80 -11.34
CA LEU A 182 10.19 18.15 -11.32
C LEU A 182 11.27 19.12 -11.80
N ILE A 183 12.42 19.08 -11.15
CA ILE A 183 13.61 19.80 -11.57
C ILE A 183 14.50 18.80 -12.31
N GLN A 184 14.91 19.16 -13.50
CA GLN A 184 15.75 18.33 -14.36
C GLN A 184 17.04 19.05 -14.73
N ASP A 185 18.12 18.29 -14.84
CA ASP A 185 19.39 18.78 -15.41
C ASP A 185 19.31 18.88 -16.94
N GLN A 186 20.40 19.33 -17.56
CA GLN A 186 20.51 19.50 -19.03
C GLN A 186 20.36 18.17 -19.80
N ARG A 187 20.47 17.02 -19.13
CA ARG A 187 20.31 15.68 -19.70
C ARG A 187 18.93 15.09 -19.45
N GLY A 188 18.01 15.87 -18.86
CA GLY A 188 16.65 15.42 -18.52
C GLY A 188 16.56 14.57 -17.25
N ARG A 189 17.67 14.38 -16.52
CA ARG A 189 17.64 13.61 -15.26
C ARG A 189 16.98 14.44 -14.17
N VAL A 190 16.06 13.84 -13.43
CA VAL A 190 15.42 14.47 -12.26
C VAL A 190 16.44 14.66 -11.14
N THR A 191 16.60 15.89 -10.69
CA THR A 191 17.55 16.30 -9.65
C THR A 191 16.86 16.90 -8.43
N GLY A 192 15.54 17.05 -8.46
CA GLY A 192 14.78 17.55 -7.33
C GLY A 192 13.31 17.78 -7.66
N VAL A 193 12.58 18.23 -6.65
CA VAL A 193 11.16 18.60 -6.75
C VAL A 193 10.98 20.03 -6.27
N LEU A 194 10.30 20.83 -7.06
CA LEU A 194 9.81 22.14 -6.61
C LEU A 194 8.53 21.92 -5.83
N ALA A 195 8.53 22.30 -4.56
CA ALA A 195 7.40 22.16 -3.67
C ALA A 195 6.89 23.53 -3.17
N GLN A 196 5.61 23.62 -2.84
CA GLN A 196 4.94 24.80 -2.33
C GLN A 196 4.14 24.44 -1.07
N ASP A 197 4.34 25.22 0.01
CA ASP A 197 3.61 25.07 1.25
C ASP A 197 2.27 25.81 1.20
N ALA A 198 1.20 25.16 1.67
CA ALA A 198 -0.16 25.72 1.66
C ALA A 198 -0.34 26.92 2.61
N ASP A 199 0.39 26.94 3.74
CA ASP A 199 0.26 27.97 4.77
C ASP A 199 0.99 29.30 4.44
N MET A 200 1.69 29.34 3.32
CA MET A 200 2.44 30.50 2.92
C MET A 200 1.71 31.23 1.81
N ASN A 201 0.93 32.22 2.19
CA ASN A 201 0.38 33.27 1.32
C ASN A 201 1.51 34.07 0.59
N ARG A 202 2.72 33.53 0.55
CA ARG A 202 3.91 34.00 -0.16
C ARG A 202 4.57 32.80 -0.82
N ASP A 203 4.81 32.94 -2.07
CA ASP A 203 5.49 32.11 -3.06
C ASP A 203 6.84 31.50 -2.60
N ARG A 204 6.87 30.75 -1.47
CA ARG A 204 8.06 30.02 -1.06
C ARG A 204 8.05 28.64 -1.70
N LYS A 205 8.62 28.60 -2.88
CA LYS A 205 8.98 27.35 -3.55
C LYS A 205 10.28 26.85 -2.93
N SER A 206 10.27 25.64 -2.37
CA SER A 206 11.48 24.99 -1.89
C SER A 206 11.92 23.89 -2.86
N VAL A 207 13.21 23.80 -3.09
CA VAL A 207 13.83 22.67 -3.81
C VAL A 207 14.13 21.59 -2.79
N VAL A 208 13.64 20.38 -3.03
CA VAL A 208 13.82 19.21 -2.17
C VAL A 208 14.56 18.15 -2.95
#